data_9ff5bb2337e506c03fb93722facee63b
#
_entry.id   9ff5bb2337e506c03fb93722facee63b
#
_cell.length_a   1.000
_cell.length_b   1.000
_cell.length_c   1.000
_cell.angle_alpha   90.00
_cell.angle_beta   90.00
_cell.angle_gamma   90.00
#
_symmetry.space_group_name_H-M   'P 1'
#
loop_
_entity.id
_entity.type
_entity.pdbx_description
1 polymer ?
#
loop_
_entity_poly.entity_id
_entity_poly.type
_entity_poly.pdbx_seq_one_letter_code
_entity_poly.pdbx_strand_id
1 'polypeptide(L)'
;MDTGGQHWGKVIWHAYEHLQVPVSETDFRDAYVHAERTLGKNPIIQPDFTFYKTLETKIRLQLEYLQTSYITPLTSYILPLTSHLYEATVAETSKSREVLLSLKKQYPMVLVSNFYGNIATVLKEFKLDGIFDTIIESAVVGVRKPDPQIFTLGVEALGMQPDEVVVVGDSMDKDIIPASKAGCHTVWFKGEGWTNDPVDESPAGKVITDLTQLLVNSE
;
A
#
# COMPACT_ATOMS: atom_id res chain seq x y z
N MET A 1 3.69 -1.18 1.72
CA MET A 1 4.61 -2.19 1.17
C MET A 1 4.42 -2.17 -0.32
N ASP A 2 5.51 -2.30 -1.04
CA ASP A 2 5.49 -2.20 -2.48
C ASP A 2 4.88 -3.44 -3.13
N THR A 3 4.10 -3.22 -4.16
CA THR A 3 3.43 -4.22 -4.98
C THR A 3 3.78 -4.06 -6.46
N GLY A 4 4.81 -3.28 -6.80
CA GLY A 4 5.09 -2.88 -8.17
C GLY A 4 4.01 -1.95 -8.73
N GLY A 5 3.47 -1.06 -7.90
CA GLY A 5 2.40 -0.14 -8.29
C GLY A 5 1.01 -0.77 -8.39
N GLN A 6 0.88 -2.09 -8.19
CA GLN A 6 -0.39 -2.79 -8.33
C GLN A 6 -1.31 -2.55 -7.13
N HIS A 7 -2.61 -2.53 -7.39
CA HIS A 7 -3.60 -2.48 -6.30
C HIS A 7 -3.60 -3.78 -5.48
N TRP A 8 -3.54 -3.68 -4.15
CA TRP A 8 -3.48 -4.84 -3.24
C TRP A 8 -4.58 -5.88 -3.49
N GLY A 9 -5.78 -5.46 -3.85
CA GLY A 9 -6.86 -6.39 -4.21
C GLY A 9 -6.52 -7.26 -5.41
N LYS A 10 -5.83 -6.71 -6.43
CA LYS A 10 -5.37 -7.47 -7.60
C LYS A 10 -4.28 -8.45 -7.22
N VAL A 11 -3.28 -8.01 -6.46
CA VAL A 11 -2.19 -8.87 -5.98
C VAL A 11 -2.74 -10.06 -5.19
N ILE A 12 -3.71 -9.82 -4.30
CA ILE A 12 -4.34 -10.90 -3.53
C ILE A 12 -5.18 -11.80 -4.44
N TRP A 13 -5.94 -11.24 -5.39
CA TRP A 13 -6.71 -12.04 -6.33
C TRP A 13 -5.84 -12.98 -7.16
N HIS A 14 -4.73 -12.48 -7.71
CA HIS A 14 -3.76 -13.32 -8.44
C HIS A 14 -3.19 -14.46 -7.57
N ALA A 15 -3.00 -14.23 -6.27
CA ALA A 15 -2.60 -15.30 -5.35
C ALA A 15 -3.70 -16.35 -5.15
N TYR A 16 -4.98 -15.93 -5.10
CA TYR A 16 -6.12 -16.86 -5.07
C TYR A 16 -6.18 -17.71 -6.33
N GLU A 17 -6.00 -17.11 -7.51
CA GLU A 17 -5.96 -17.84 -8.79
C GLU A 17 -4.77 -18.81 -8.84
N HIS A 18 -3.57 -18.34 -8.47
CA HIS A 18 -2.35 -19.15 -8.46
C HIS A 18 -2.48 -20.40 -7.56
N LEU A 19 -3.06 -20.24 -6.39
CA LEU A 19 -3.29 -21.33 -5.44
C LEU A 19 -4.61 -22.09 -5.68
N GLN A 20 -5.30 -21.77 -6.77
CA GLN A 20 -6.56 -22.41 -7.17
C GLN A 20 -7.62 -22.44 -6.05
N VAL A 21 -7.73 -21.31 -5.31
CA VAL A 21 -8.79 -21.17 -4.30
C VAL A 21 -10.14 -21.21 -5.01
N PRO A 22 -11.07 -22.12 -4.63
CA PRO A 22 -12.30 -22.37 -5.40
C PRO A 22 -13.39 -21.35 -5.11
N VAL A 23 -13.12 -20.06 -5.39
CA VAL A 23 -14.06 -18.94 -5.21
C VAL A 23 -14.14 -18.09 -6.48
N SER A 24 -15.27 -17.42 -6.69
CA SER A 24 -15.41 -16.49 -7.82
C SER A 24 -14.71 -15.16 -7.53
N GLU A 25 -14.30 -14.43 -8.58
CA GLU A 25 -13.73 -13.08 -8.43
C GLU A 25 -14.71 -12.13 -7.74
N THR A 26 -16.02 -12.25 -8.04
CA THR A 26 -17.07 -11.43 -7.43
C THR A 26 -17.12 -11.63 -5.92
N ASP A 27 -17.18 -12.90 -5.47
CA ASP A 27 -17.23 -13.21 -4.03
C ASP A 27 -15.92 -12.78 -3.33
N PHE A 28 -14.77 -12.98 -3.99
CA PHE A 28 -13.49 -12.47 -3.50
C PHE A 28 -13.51 -10.95 -3.30
N ARG A 29 -14.06 -10.19 -4.26
CA ARG A 29 -14.15 -8.73 -4.16
C ARG A 29 -14.96 -8.30 -2.94
N ASP A 30 -16.09 -8.96 -2.68
CA ASP A 30 -16.91 -8.70 -1.50
C ASP A 30 -16.16 -9.03 -0.20
N ALA A 31 -15.48 -10.17 -0.17
CA ALA A 31 -14.66 -10.59 0.98
C ALA A 31 -13.50 -9.63 1.24
N TYR A 32 -12.83 -9.16 0.18
CA TYR A 32 -11.77 -8.16 0.29
C TYR A 32 -12.28 -6.87 0.91
N VAL A 33 -13.40 -6.34 0.40
CA VAL A 33 -14.02 -5.11 0.93
C VAL A 33 -14.48 -5.31 2.38
N HIS A 34 -15.05 -6.48 2.70
CA HIS A 34 -15.43 -6.84 4.07
C HIS A 34 -14.23 -6.80 5.02
N ALA A 35 -13.13 -7.44 4.66
CA ALA A 35 -11.91 -7.45 5.48
C ALA A 35 -11.34 -6.04 5.68
N GLU A 36 -11.24 -5.23 4.61
CA GLU A 36 -10.76 -3.85 4.70
C GLU A 36 -11.63 -2.99 5.63
N ARG A 37 -12.95 -3.09 5.52
CA ARG A 37 -13.89 -2.36 6.38
C ARG A 37 -13.80 -2.82 7.84
N THR A 38 -13.65 -4.11 8.06
CA THR A 38 -13.52 -4.71 9.40
C THR A 38 -12.26 -4.21 10.09
N LEU A 39 -11.11 -4.28 9.40
CA LEU A 39 -9.83 -3.80 9.91
C LEU A 39 -9.81 -2.27 10.09
N GLY A 40 -10.48 -1.53 9.22
CA GLY A 40 -10.56 -0.06 9.32
C GLY A 40 -11.45 0.46 10.45
N LYS A 41 -12.40 -0.37 10.94
CA LYS A 41 -13.34 0.02 12.01
C LYS A 41 -12.97 -0.53 13.38
N ASN A 42 -12.19 -1.58 13.43
CA ASN A 42 -11.88 -2.30 14.68
C ASN A 42 -10.36 -2.37 14.90
N PRO A 43 -9.87 -2.16 16.12
CA PRO A 43 -8.44 -2.20 16.44
C PRO A 43 -7.94 -3.65 16.58
N ILE A 44 -8.14 -4.46 15.53
CA ILE A 44 -7.73 -5.87 15.49
C ILE A 44 -6.22 -5.98 15.33
N ILE A 45 -5.65 -5.12 14.46
CA ILE A 45 -4.21 -5.07 14.25
C ILE A 45 -3.58 -4.33 15.42
N GLN A 46 -2.63 -4.97 16.08
CA GLN A 46 -1.90 -4.38 17.21
C GLN A 46 -0.60 -3.73 16.72
N PRO A 47 -0.05 -2.73 17.44
CA PRO A 47 1.17 -2.02 17.03
C PRO A 47 2.41 -2.90 16.85
N ASP A 48 2.46 -4.06 17.49
CA ASP A 48 3.53 -5.04 17.41
C ASP A 48 3.34 -6.11 16.32
N PHE A 49 2.20 -6.07 15.60
CA PHE A 49 1.97 -7.02 14.51
C PHE A 49 2.94 -6.73 13.35
N THR A 50 3.63 -7.79 12.92
CA THR A 50 4.42 -7.81 11.69
C THR A 50 3.51 -7.69 10.46
N PHE A 51 4.08 -7.43 9.31
CA PHE A 51 3.34 -7.47 8.05
C PHE A 51 2.76 -8.87 7.79
N TYR A 52 3.57 -9.92 8.05
CA TYR A 52 3.09 -11.30 7.94
C TYR A 52 1.83 -11.52 8.78
N LYS A 53 1.84 -11.08 10.04
CA LYS A 53 0.69 -11.24 10.93
C LYS A 53 -0.52 -10.41 10.52
N THR A 54 -0.27 -9.20 10.05
CA THR A 54 -1.31 -8.32 9.49
C THR A 54 -1.96 -8.94 8.26
N LEU A 55 -1.15 -9.50 7.36
CA LEU A 55 -1.60 -10.16 6.15
C LEU A 55 -2.38 -11.44 6.47
N GLU A 56 -1.87 -12.29 7.37
CA GLU A 56 -2.58 -13.48 7.86
C GLU A 56 -3.97 -13.12 8.40
N THR A 57 -4.03 -12.07 9.21
CA THR A 57 -5.32 -11.60 9.77
C THR A 57 -6.29 -11.16 8.68
N LYS A 58 -5.80 -10.42 7.67
CA LYS A 58 -6.61 -9.99 6.53
C LYS A 58 -7.13 -11.17 5.71
N ILE A 59 -6.26 -12.11 5.37
CA ILE A 59 -6.64 -13.32 4.60
C ILE A 59 -7.63 -14.19 5.40
N ARG A 60 -7.43 -14.33 6.70
CA ARG A 60 -8.36 -15.03 7.58
C ARG A 60 -9.76 -14.41 7.52
N LEU A 61 -9.89 -13.10 7.68
CA LEU A 61 -11.17 -12.40 7.60
C LEU A 61 -11.86 -12.60 6.25
N GLN A 62 -11.11 -12.61 5.15
CA GLN A 62 -11.67 -12.88 3.82
C GLN A 62 -12.21 -14.31 3.72
N LEU A 63 -11.40 -15.30 4.10
CA LEU A 63 -11.77 -16.71 3.97
C LEU A 63 -12.89 -17.12 4.95
N GLU A 64 -12.93 -16.56 6.15
CA GLU A 64 -14.03 -16.76 7.10
C GLU A 64 -15.35 -16.18 6.58
N TYR A 65 -15.29 -15.00 5.95
CA TYR A 65 -16.45 -14.40 5.29
C TYR A 65 -16.95 -15.29 4.14
N LEU A 66 -16.06 -15.76 3.27
CA LEU A 66 -16.36 -16.64 2.14
C LEU A 66 -16.88 -18.00 2.59
N GLN A 67 -16.39 -18.54 3.71
CA GLN A 67 -16.75 -19.85 4.22
C GLN A 67 -18.29 -19.98 4.47
N THR A 68 -18.98 -18.87 4.69
CA THR A 68 -20.45 -18.86 4.86
C THR A 68 -21.19 -19.28 3.60
N SER A 69 -20.59 -19.16 2.43
CA SER A 69 -21.18 -19.45 1.11
C SER A 69 -20.57 -20.67 0.42
N TYR A 70 -19.49 -21.22 0.96
CA TYR A 70 -18.75 -22.34 0.34
C TYR A 70 -18.67 -23.55 1.26
N ILE A 71 -18.94 -24.74 0.70
CA ILE A 71 -18.88 -26.03 1.43
C ILE A 71 -17.43 -26.46 1.65
N THR A 72 -16.54 -26.14 0.71
CA THR A 72 -15.11 -26.48 0.78
C THR A 72 -14.46 -25.75 1.94
N PRO A 73 -13.63 -26.41 2.78
CA PRO A 73 -12.93 -25.76 3.88
C PRO A 73 -11.91 -24.75 3.35
N LEU A 74 -12.27 -23.45 3.30
CA LEU A 74 -11.41 -22.39 2.77
C LEU A 74 -10.28 -21.98 3.73
N THR A 75 -10.44 -22.24 5.01
CA THR A 75 -9.44 -21.87 6.05
C THR A 75 -8.07 -22.56 5.86
N SER A 76 -8.03 -23.69 5.14
CA SER A 76 -6.77 -24.38 4.78
C SER A 76 -5.88 -23.53 3.87
N TYR A 77 -6.44 -22.56 3.14
CA TYR A 77 -5.69 -21.64 2.28
C TYR A 77 -5.06 -20.44 3.01
N ILE A 78 -5.37 -20.22 4.32
CA ILE A 78 -4.85 -19.06 5.06
C ILE A 78 -3.31 -19.00 4.99
N LEU A 79 -2.64 -20.06 5.43
CA LEU A 79 -1.17 -20.08 5.46
C LEU A 79 -0.54 -20.07 4.06
N PRO A 80 -1.00 -20.89 3.09
CA PRO A 80 -0.47 -20.83 1.72
C PRO A 80 -0.58 -19.45 1.08
N LEU A 81 -1.75 -18.80 1.16
CA LEU A 81 -1.94 -17.45 0.63
C LEU A 81 -1.05 -16.43 1.34
N THR A 82 -1.02 -16.48 2.68
CA THR A 82 -0.20 -15.55 3.45
C THR A 82 1.27 -15.66 3.10
N SER A 83 1.81 -16.89 3.05
CA SER A 83 3.23 -17.12 2.73
C SER A 83 3.57 -16.68 1.31
N HIS A 84 2.75 -17.05 0.32
CA HIS A 84 2.96 -16.65 -1.06
C HIS A 84 2.99 -15.13 -1.24
N LEU A 85 2.00 -14.43 -0.68
CA LEU A 85 1.91 -12.97 -0.73
C LEU A 85 3.05 -12.29 0.03
N TYR A 86 3.42 -12.83 1.18
CA TYR A 86 4.52 -12.30 1.99
C TYR A 86 5.86 -12.40 1.25
N GLU A 87 6.19 -13.56 0.69
CA GLU A 87 7.44 -13.78 -0.06
C GLU A 87 7.53 -12.86 -1.28
N ALA A 88 6.44 -12.72 -2.04
CA ALA A 88 6.38 -11.79 -3.16
C ALA A 88 6.60 -10.34 -2.71
N THR A 89 5.98 -9.93 -1.58
CA THR A 89 6.14 -8.59 -1.02
C THR A 89 7.56 -8.34 -0.52
N VAL A 90 8.20 -9.32 0.10
CA VAL A 90 9.61 -9.23 0.53
C VAL A 90 10.51 -8.99 -0.68
N ALA A 91 10.32 -9.75 -1.74
CA ALA A 91 11.11 -9.63 -2.95
C ALA A 91 10.98 -8.23 -3.60
N GLU A 92 9.75 -7.73 -3.75
CA GLU A 92 9.49 -6.43 -4.35
C GLU A 92 9.97 -5.28 -3.46
N THR A 93 9.66 -5.32 -2.17
CA THR A 93 10.10 -4.30 -1.22
C THR A 93 11.62 -4.22 -1.09
N SER A 94 12.34 -5.34 -1.30
CA SER A 94 13.80 -5.33 -1.30
C SER A 94 14.39 -4.52 -2.47
N LYS A 95 13.77 -4.56 -3.65
CA LYS A 95 14.15 -3.71 -4.80
C LYS A 95 13.88 -2.24 -4.49
N SER A 96 12.70 -1.93 -3.99
CA SER A 96 12.30 -0.57 -3.61
C SER A 96 13.24 0.01 -2.56
N ARG A 97 13.69 -0.80 -1.61
CA ARG A 97 14.63 -0.39 -0.57
C ARG A 97 15.93 0.18 -1.15
N GLU A 98 16.50 -0.43 -2.18
CA GLU A 98 17.74 0.06 -2.81
C GLU A 98 17.51 1.44 -3.47
N VAL A 99 16.36 1.64 -4.10
CA VAL A 99 15.98 2.95 -4.67
C VAL A 99 15.83 3.99 -3.55
N LEU A 100 15.09 3.65 -2.49
CA LEU A 100 14.86 4.56 -1.36
C LEU A 100 16.16 4.95 -0.65
N LEU A 101 17.09 4.01 -0.47
CA LEU A 101 18.42 4.30 0.11
C LEU A 101 19.24 5.24 -0.77
N SER A 102 19.08 5.17 -2.08
CA SER A 102 19.74 6.10 -3.00
C SER A 102 19.14 7.50 -2.93
N LEU A 103 17.80 7.59 -2.92
CA LEU A 103 17.08 8.86 -2.79
C LEU A 103 17.35 9.55 -1.44
N LYS A 104 17.41 8.78 -0.36
CA LYS A 104 17.68 9.31 0.99
C LYS A 104 19.01 10.08 1.09
N LYS A 105 19.98 9.76 0.26
CA LYS A 105 21.28 10.50 0.26
C LYS A 105 21.14 11.94 -0.24
N GLN A 106 20.05 12.24 -0.94
CA GLN A 106 19.85 13.52 -1.65
C GLN A 106 18.63 14.28 -1.13
N TYR A 107 17.61 13.58 -0.63
CA TYR A 107 16.32 14.16 -0.28
C TYR A 107 15.85 13.74 1.11
N PRO A 108 15.29 14.66 1.92
CA PRO A 108 14.51 14.27 3.09
C PRO A 108 13.25 13.55 2.62
N MET A 109 12.81 12.54 3.37
CA MET A 109 11.67 11.71 2.97
C MET A 109 10.68 11.49 4.11
N VAL A 110 9.40 11.63 3.81
CA VAL A 110 8.29 11.32 4.71
C VAL A 110 7.44 10.22 4.10
N LEU A 111 7.10 9.22 4.91
CA LEU A 111 6.13 8.20 4.53
C LEU A 111 4.71 8.63 4.93
N VAL A 112 3.80 8.75 3.96
CA VAL A 112 2.37 9.01 4.19
C VAL A 112 1.58 7.74 3.86
N SER A 113 0.96 7.13 4.86
CA SER A 113 0.33 5.81 4.69
C SER A 113 -1.04 5.69 5.34
N ASN A 114 -2.00 5.10 4.59
CA ASN A 114 -3.20 4.54 5.19
C ASN A 114 -2.86 3.16 5.75
N PHE A 115 -2.65 3.08 7.06
CA PHE A 115 -2.28 1.82 7.70
C PHE A 115 -3.00 1.67 9.05
N TYR A 116 -2.67 0.64 9.83
CA TYR A 116 -3.48 0.16 10.97
C TYR A 116 -2.87 0.48 12.34
N GLY A 117 -1.84 1.33 12.43
CA GLY A 117 -1.14 1.68 13.68
C GLY A 117 0.14 0.85 13.94
N ASN A 118 0.54 -0.01 13.00
CA ASN A 118 1.71 -0.88 13.14
C ASN A 118 2.79 -0.66 12.07
N ILE A 119 2.72 0.44 11.32
CA ILE A 119 3.65 0.67 10.19
C ILE A 119 5.12 0.67 10.63
N ALA A 120 5.44 1.17 11.83
CA ALA A 120 6.80 1.18 12.34
C ALA A 120 7.37 -0.24 12.51
N THR A 121 6.58 -1.18 13.04
CA THR A 121 6.95 -2.61 13.14
C THR A 121 7.15 -3.22 11.76
N VAL A 122 6.26 -2.92 10.83
CA VAL A 122 6.34 -3.39 9.44
C VAL A 122 7.58 -2.85 8.72
N LEU A 123 7.90 -1.57 8.86
CA LEU A 123 9.12 -1.00 8.27
C LEU A 123 10.38 -1.68 8.79
N LYS A 124 10.42 -1.99 10.09
CA LYS A 124 11.53 -2.73 10.71
C LYS A 124 11.67 -4.14 10.16
N GLU A 125 10.56 -4.86 9.99
CA GLU A 125 10.52 -6.20 9.40
C GLU A 125 11.15 -6.22 7.98
N PHE A 126 10.85 -5.20 7.17
CA PHE A 126 11.38 -5.07 5.81
C PHE A 126 12.71 -4.31 5.71
N LYS A 127 13.36 -4.01 6.85
CA LYS A 127 14.63 -3.25 6.91
C LYS A 127 14.52 -1.86 6.24
N LEU A 128 13.36 -1.23 6.37
CA LEU A 128 13.07 0.12 5.91
C LEU A 128 13.08 1.14 7.06
N ASP A 129 13.34 0.69 8.29
CA ASP A 129 13.49 1.55 9.45
C ASP A 129 14.64 2.54 9.23
N GLY A 130 14.43 3.77 9.68
CA GLY A 130 15.40 4.86 9.51
C GLY A 130 15.57 5.37 8.07
N ILE A 131 14.82 4.90 7.07
CA ILE A 131 14.85 5.47 5.72
C ILE A 131 14.04 6.77 5.67
N PHE A 132 12.88 6.80 6.28
CA PHE A 132 12.03 7.99 6.35
C PHE A 132 12.33 8.81 7.60
N ASP A 133 12.40 10.13 7.47
CA ASP A 133 12.65 11.05 8.57
C ASP A 133 11.43 11.16 9.48
N THR A 134 10.23 11.04 8.91
CA THR A 134 8.94 11.05 9.63
C THR A 134 7.96 10.10 8.96
N ILE A 135 7.03 9.59 9.76
CA ILE A 135 5.94 8.72 9.30
C ILE A 135 4.62 9.37 9.67
N ILE A 136 3.77 9.62 8.67
CA ILE A 136 2.40 10.09 8.82
C ILE A 136 1.49 8.88 8.56
N GLU A 137 1.05 8.25 9.62
CA GLU A 137 0.19 7.07 9.57
C GLU A 137 -1.26 7.43 9.91
N SER A 138 -2.20 7.10 9.03
CA SER A 138 -3.60 7.51 9.16
C SER A 138 -4.26 7.10 10.49
N ALA A 139 -3.93 5.93 11.01
CA ALA A 139 -4.46 5.45 12.29
C ALA A 139 -3.93 6.26 13.49
N VAL A 140 -2.78 6.92 13.35
CA VAL A 140 -2.14 7.73 14.40
C VAL A 140 -2.61 9.18 14.32
N VAL A 141 -2.63 9.76 13.11
CA VAL A 141 -2.96 11.19 12.93
C VAL A 141 -4.47 11.46 12.82
N GLY A 142 -5.29 10.42 12.67
CA GLY A 142 -6.75 10.53 12.55
C GLY A 142 -7.25 11.06 11.20
N VAL A 143 -6.35 11.32 10.25
CA VAL A 143 -6.64 11.74 8.87
C VAL A 143 -6.17 10.66 7.92
N ARG A 144 -6.93 10.38 6.86
CA ARG A 144 -6.58 9.31 5.91
C ARG A 144 -6.80 9.72 4.47
N LYS A 145 -6.00 9.19 3.56
CA LYS A 145 -6.22 9.30 2.12
C LYS A 145 -7.62 8.81 1.74
N PRO A 146 -8.40 9.50 0.90
CA PRO A 146 -7.98 10.56 -0.02
C PRO A 146 -8.09 12.01 0.51
N ASP A 147 -8.17 12.24 1.84
CA ASP A 147 -8.17 13.60 2.36
C ASP A 147 -6.81 14.27 2.09
N PRO A 148 -6.76 15.42 1.37
CA PRO A 148 -5.52 16.14 1.10
C PRO A 148 -4.76 16.55 2.36
N GLN A 149 -5.45 16.72 3.48
CA GLN A 149 -4.85 17.14 4.75
C GLN A 149 -3.73 16.20 5.20
N ILE A 150 -3.80 14.89 4.87
CA ILE A 150 -2.74 13.95 5.25
C ILE A 150 -1.41 14.27 4.53
N PHE A 151 -1.46 14.79 3.30
CA PHE A 151 -0.28 15.24 2.55
C PHE A 151 0.23 16.57 3.09
N THR A 152 -0.65 17.48 3.49
CA THR A 152 -0.27 18.73 4.18
C THR A 152 0.53 18.42 5.44
N LEU A 153 0.13 17.44 6.25
CA LEU A 153 0.90 16.99 7.41
C LEU A 153 2.29 16.48 7.02
N GLY A 154 2.41 15.80 5.87
CA GLY A 154 3.70 15.35 5.33
C GLY A 154 4.60 16.52 4.91
N VAL A 155 4.05 17.52 4.25
CA VAL A 155 4.74 18.75 3.85
C VAL A 155 5.23 19.53 5.08
N GLU A 156 4.37 19.70 6.07
CA GLU A 156 4.73 20.35 7.34
C GLU A 156 5.86 19.63 8.07
N ALA A 157 5.83 18.28 8.07
CA ALA A 157 6.89 17.47 8.67
C ALA A 157 8.24 17.62 7.97
N LEU A 158 8.27 17.96 6.68
CA LEU A 158 9.48 18.29 5.93
C LEU A 158 9.96 19.73 6.18
N GLY A 159 9.11 20.62 6.69
CA GLY A 159 9.41 22.05 6.83
C GLY A 159 9.55 22.77 5.49
N MET A 160 8.89 22.28 4.44
CA MET A 160 8.99 22.77 3.05
C MET A 160 7.66 23.41 2.60
N GLN A 161 7.67 24.07 1.43
CA GLN A 161 6.45 24.50 0.78
C GLN A 161 5.89 23.35 -0.07
N PRO A 162 4.57 23.28 -0.32
CA PRO A 162 3.98 22.19 -1.10
C PRO A 162 4.58 22.00 -2.50
N ASP A 163 4.90 23.11 -3.18
CA ASP A 163 5.51 23.13 -4.52
C ASP A 163 7.01 22.74 -4.55
N GLU A 164 7.62 22.53 -3.39
CA GLU A 164 8.96 21.95 -3.25
C GLU A 164 8.91 20.43 -3.02
N VAL A 165 7.73 19.84 -2.83
CA VAL A 165 7.52 18.43 -2.46
C VAL A 165 7.00 17.62 -3.63
N VAL A 166 7.60 16.45 -3.85
CA VAL A 166 7.13 15.45 -4.81
C VAL A 166 6.51 14.28 -4.06
N VAL A 167 5.23 14.00 -4.32
CA VAL A 167 4.53 12.82 -3.81
C VAL A 167 4.59 11.71 -4.85
N VAL A 168 5.12 10.56 -4.47
CA VAL A 168 5.12 9.32 -5.26
C VAL A 168 4.07 8.37 -4.69
N GLY A 169 3.13 7.92 -5.50
CA GLY A 169 2.06 7.02 -5.05
C GLY A 169 1.51 6.16 -6.17
N ASP A 170 0.89 5.05 -5.80
CA ASP A 170 0.34 4.05 -6.73
C ASP A 170 -1.15 4.27 -7.05
N SER A 171 -1.87 5.03 -6.24
CA SER A 171 -3.30 5.25 -6.42
C SER A 171 -3.61 6.65 -6.94
N MET A 172 -4.25 6.72 -8.12
CA MET A 172 -4.71 8.00 -8.66
C MET A 172 -5.62 8.72 -7.66
N ASP A 173 -6.63 8.02 -7.13
CA ASP A 173 -7.64 8.61 -6.26
C ASP A 173 -7.15 8.89 -4.83
N LYS A 174 -6.25 8.03 -4.30
CA LYS A 174 -5.81 8.13 -2.90
C LYS A 174 -4.50 8.89 -2.73
N ASP A 175 -3.67 8.96 -3.77
CA ASP A 175 -2.36 9.58 -3.69
C ASP A 175 -2.25 10.80 -4.61
N ILE A 176 -2.44 10.64 -5.90
CA ILE A 176 -2.09 11.65 -6.90
C ILE A 176 -3.04 12.85 -6.83
N ILE A 177 -4.34 12.61 -6.96
CA ILE A 177 -5.34 13.70 -6.92
C ILE A 177 -5.30 14.48 -5.59
N PRO A 178 -5.30 13.84 -4.41
CA PRO A 178 -5.26 14.59 -3.16
C PRO A 178 -3.91 15.27 -2.90
N ALA A 179 -2.78 14.70 -3.33
CA ALA A 179 -1.48 15.36 -3.22
C ALA A 179 -1.39 16.60 -4.12
N SER A 180 -1.91 16.53 -5.34
CA SER A 180 -2.04 17.69 -6.23
C SER A 180 -2.93 18.78 -5.62
N LYS A 181 -4.05 18.40 -4.97
CA LYS A 181 -4.92 19.34 -4.24
C LYS A 181 -4.22 19.99 -3.04
N ALA A 182 -3.26 19.30 -2.44
CA ALA A 182 -2.42 19.87 -1.37
C ALA A 182 -1.31 20.78 -1.93
N GLY A 183 -1.17 20.92 -3.25
CA GLY A 183 -0.19 21.77 -3.93
C GLY A 183 1.14 21.10 -4.23
N CYS A 184 1.26 19.78 -4.02
CA CYS A 184 2.48 19.04 -4.28
C CYS A 184 2.63 18.66 -5.76
N HIS A 185 3.88 18.50 -6.22
CA HIS A 185 4.15 17.77 -7.45
C HIS A 185 3.86 16.29 -7.26
N THR A 186 3.51 15.60 -8.35
CA THR A 186 3.08 14.19 -8.26
C THR A 186 3.79 13.31 -9.27
N VAL A 187 4.12 12.10 -8.84
CA VAL A 187 4.61 11.00 -9.67
C VAL A 187 3.71 9.78 -9.43
N TRP A 188 2.99 9.36 -10.45
CA TRP A 188 2.16 8.17 -10.37
C TRP A 188 2.99 6.93 -10.69
N PHE A 189 3.15 6.05 -9.68
CA PHE A 189 3.72 4.72 -9.86
C PHE A 189 2.62 3.78 -10.36
N LYS A 190 2.49 3.70 -11.68
CA LYS A 190 1.39 3.03 -12.35
C LYS A 190 1.62 1.52 -12.43
N GLY A 191 0.71 0.76 -11.87
CA GLY A 191 0.58 -0.69 -12.02
C GLY A 191 -0.85 -1.10 -12.33
N GLU A 192 -1.17 -2.38 -12.14
CA GLU A 192 -2.51 -2.93 -12.35
C GLU A 192 -3.49 -2.38 -11.30
N GLY A 193 -4.57 -1.75 -11.75
CA GLY A 193 -5.61 -1.17 -10.91
C GLY A 193 -6.58 -2.21 -10.32
N TRP A 194 -7.48 -1.76 -9.45
CA TRP A 194 -8.56 -2.58 -8.92
C TRP A 194 -9.56 -3.05 -9.98
N THR A 195 -9.83 -2.18 -10.94
CA THR A 195 -10.65 -2.45 -12.12
C THR A 195 -9.80 -2.32 -13.38
N ASN A 196 -10.31 -2.84 -14.49
CA ASN A 196 -9.66 -2.71 -15.80
C ASN A 196 -10.11 -1.44 -16.55
N ASP A 197 -10.80 -0.54 -15.86
CA ASP A 197 -11.27 0.72 -16.45
C ASP A 197 -10.09 1.63 -16.78
N PRO A 198 -10.17 2.39 -17.89
CA PRO A 198 -9.19 3.41 -18.21
C PRO A 198 -9.14 4.46 -17.08
N VAL A 199 -7.94 4.82 -16.64
CA VAL A 199 -7.72 5.88 -15.66
C VAL A 199 -7.22 7.12 -16.40
N ASP A 200 -7.83 8.29 -16.10
CA ASP A 200 -7.32 9.57 -16.58
C ASP A 200 -5.96 9.84 -15.90
N GLU A 201 -4.92 9.96 -16.70
CA GLU A 201 -3.54 10.20 -16.25
C GLU A 201 -3.23 11.70 -16.08
N SER A 202 -4.11 12.59 -16.57
CA SER A 202 -3.86 14.03 -16.60
C SER A 202 -3.58 14.67 -15.24
N PRO A 203 -4.06 14.14 -14.08
CA PRO A 203 -3.70 14.67 -12.78
C PRO A 203 -2.26 14.37 -12.32
N ALA A 204 -1.57 13.42 -12.98
CA ALA A 204 -0.21 13.07 -12.64
C ALA A 204 0.80 14.00 -13.32
N GLY A 205 1.72 14.56 -12.56
CA GLY A 205 2.83 15.36 -13.11
C GLY A 205 3.82 14.49 -13.91
N LYS A 206 4.03 13.26 -13.48
CA LYS A 206 4.83 12.23 -14.17
C LYS A 206 4.23 10.85 -13.91
N VAL A 207 4.36 9.95 -14.89
CA VAL A 207 3.99 8.52 -14.74
C VAL A 207 5.24 7.68 -14.83
N ILE A 208 5.40 6.74 -13.92
CA ILE A 208 6.48 5.74 -13.90
C ILE A 208 5.87 4.35 -13.71
N THR A 209 6.55 3.33 -14.19
CA THR A 209 6.18 1.91 -14.00
C THR A 209 7.24 1.11 -13.24
N ASP A 210 8.36 1.75 -12.92
CA ASP A 210 9.45 1.21 -12.12
C ASP A 210 10.04 2.33 -11.25
N LEU A 211 10.26 2.07 -9.95
CA LEU A 211 10.78 3.06 -9.02
C LEU A 211 12.21 3.52 -9.36
N THR A 212 13.00 2.72 -10.08
CA THR A 212 14.33 3.13 -10.56
C THR A 212 14.29 4.34 -11.47
N GLN A 213 13.14 4.61 -12.12
CA GLN A 213 12.93 5.81 -12.95
C GLN A 213 12.96 7.12 -12.14
N LEU A 214 12.90 7.04 -10.80
CA LEU A 214 13.13 8.19 -9.92
C LEU A 214 14.61 8.57 -9.81
N LEU A 215 15.53 7.66 -10.13
CA LEU A 215 16.96 7.87 -10.04
C LEU A 215 17.56 8.51 -11.31
N VAL A 216 16.82 8.55 -12.41
CA VAL A 216 17.35 8.87 -13.76
C VAL A 216 17.40 10.38 -14.04
N ASN A 217 16.94 11.26 -13.16
CA ASN A 217 16.90 12.71 -13.40
C ASN A 217 17.70 13.51 -12.35
N SER A 218 18.97 13.16 -12.15
CA SER A 218 19.91 13.93 -11.35
C SER A 218 21.04 14.54 -12.23
N GLU A 219 20.69 14.94 -13.47
CA GLU A 219 21.56 15.74 -14.33
C GLU A 219 21.01 17.15 -14.50
#